data_9f794a156f9c66caa3f2e8396696c1ef
#
_entry.id   9f794a156f9c66caa3f2e8396696c1ef
#
_cell.length_a   1.000
_cell.length_b   1.000
_cell.length_c   1.000
_cell.angle_alpha   90.00
_cell.angle_beta   90.00
_cell.angle_gamma   90.00
#
_symmetry.space_group_name_H-M   'P 1'
#
loop_
_entity.id
_entity.type
_entity.pdbx_description
1 polymer ?
#
loop_
_entity_poly.entity_id
_entity_poly.type
_entity_poly.pdbx_seq_one_letter_code
_entity_poly.pdbx_strand_id
1 'polypeptide(L)'
;MAGAAETVRPLKVVLLGPPGAGKGTQAQLLAARLGVPAISTGDMLREAVAAGSDLGKRVEGIMAAGGLVDDALMAEVVRDRLAKADAREGFLLDGYPRTSPQAKTLEGILVDAGQRLDAVVMVDVPVDELVRRSLLRGRADDSEEVIRERQRVYREKTEPLIGYYRERGLLREIDGHQPVETVTAQVFAALGVA
;
A
#
# COMPACT_ATOMS: atom_id res chain seq x y z
N MET A 1 13.05 -34.38 15.13
CA MET A 1 13.02 -33.11 15.89
C MET A 1 12.45 -32.07 14.95
N ALA A 2 11.14 -31.84 15.02
CA ALA A 2 10.49 -30.77 14.25
C ALA A 2 10.94 -29.45 14.86
N GLY A 3 11.69 -28.65 14.09
CA GLY A 3 12.03 -27.30 14.47
C GLY A 3 10.73 -26.52 14.70
N ALA A 4 10.57 -25.94 15.88
CA ALA A 4 9.51 -24.98 16.13
C ALA A 4 9.62 -23.89 15.07
N ALA A 5 8.62 -23.76 14.21
CA ALA A 5 8.52 -22.62 13.32
C ALA A 5 8.48 -21.39 14.25
N GLU A 6 9.53 -20.57 14.18
CA GLU A 6 9.54 -19.29 14.89
C GLU A 6 8.32 -18.51 14.42
N THR A 7 7.35 -18.35 15.31
CA THR A 7 6.14 -17.58 15.03
C THR A 7 6.55 -16.13 14.91
N VAL A 8 6.67 -15.66 13.67
CA VAL A 8 6.98 -14.26 13.38
C VAL A 8 5.82 -13.41 13.92
N ARG A 9 6.15 -12.39 14.72
CA ARG A 9 5.15 -11.47 15.27
C ARG A 9 4.38 -10.77 14.14
N PRO A 10 3.05 -10.73 14.19
CA PRO A 10 2.25 -9.94 13.25
C PRO A 10 2.69 -8.46 13.27
N LEU A 11 2.82 -7.86 12.11
CA LEU A 11 3.22 -6.46 11.95
C LEU A 11 2.13 -5.63 11.27
N LYS A 12 2.09 -4.35 11.58
CA LYS A 12 1.26 -3.34 10.93
C LYS A 12 2.16 -2.48 10.02
N VAL A 13 2.09 -2.75 8.73
CA VAL A 13 3.01 -2.18 7.74
C VAL A 13 2.24 -1.45 6.64
N VAL A 14 2.70 -0.26 6.30
CA VAL A 14 2.28 0.46 5.09
C VAL A 14 3.29 0.19 3.97
N LEU A 15 2.79 -0.09 2.77
CA LEU A 15 3.61 -0.16 1.56
C LEU A 15 3.49 1.16 0.80
N LEU A 16 4.60 1.85 0.69
CA LEU A 16 4.74 3.12 -0.02
C LEU A 16 5.55 2.92 -1.31
N GLY A 17 5.28 3.73 -2.31
CA GLY A 17 5.99 3.67 -3.59
C GLY A 17 5.07 3.98 -4.76
N PRO A 18 5.65 4.35 -5.91
CA PRO A 18 4.88 4.75 -7.09
C PRO A 18 4.04 3.61 -7.67
N PRO A 19 3.01 3.94 -8.48
CA PRO A 19 2.28 2.94 -9.25
C PRO A 19 3.22 2.14 -10.15
N GLY A 20 3.10 0.81 -10.15
CA GLY A 20 4.00 -0.09 -10.91
C GLY A 20 5.24 -0.56 -10.16
N ALA A 21 5.49 -0.09 -8.93
CA ALA A 21 6.67 -0.48 -8.15
C ALA A 21 6.68 -1.93 -7.63
N GLY A 22 5.55 -2.66 -7.74
CA GLY A 22 5.47 -4.06 -7.27
C GLY A 22 4.98 -4.22 -5.83
N LYS A 23 4.43 -3.16 -5.22
CA LYS A 23 3.90 -3.18 -3.84
C LYS A 23 2.91 -4.32 -3.59
N GLY A 24 1.96 -4.53 -4.51
CA GLY A 24 0.96 -5.59 -4.37
C GLY A 24 1.57 -6.99 -4.32
N THR A 25 2.60 -7.26 -5.13
CA THR A 25 3.34 -8.53 -5.09
C THR A 25 4.03 -8.72 -3.75
N GLN A 26 4.72 -7.69 -3.26
CA GLN A 26 5.40 -7.75 -1.96
C GLN A 26 4.40 -7.85 -0.81
N ALA A 27 3.23 -7.17 -0.92
CA ALA A 27 2.15 -7.29 0.05
C ALA A 27 1.68 -8.73 0.22
N GLN A 28 1.45 -9.45 -0.87
CA GLN A 28 0.98 -10.85 -0.83
C GLN A 28 2.02 -11.78 -0.20
N LEU A 29 3.29 -11.64 -0.59
CA LEU A 29 4.38 -12.47 -0.07
C LEU A 29 4.60 -12.23 1.43
N LEU A 30 4.61 -10.96 1.84
CA LEU A 30 4.78 -10.58 3.24
C LEU A 30 3.57 -10.95 4.09
N ALA A 31 2.35 -10.82 3.56
CA ALA A 31 1.12 -11.24 4.23
C ALA A 31 1.13 -12.72 4.55
N ALA A 32 1.53 -13.55 3.58
CA ALA A 32 1.68 -15.00 3.78
C ALA A 32 2.73 -15.33 4.85
N ARG A 33 3.85 -14.60 4.87
CA ARG A 33 4.93 -14.79 5.87
C ARG A 33 4.50 -14.41 7.28
N LEU A 34 3.72 -13.33 7.43
CA LEU A 34 3.30 -12.77 8.71
C LEU A 34 1.96 -13.34 9.23
N GLY A 35 1.20 -14.03 8.39
CA GLY A 35 -0.15 -14.47 8.72
C GLY A 35 -1.15 -13.33 8.93
N VAL A 36 -1.00 -12.21 8.19
CA VAL A 36 -1.85 -11.03 8.29
C VAL A 36 -2.52 -10.70 6.95
N PRO A 37 -3.64 -9.96 6.91
CA PRO A 37 -4.27 -9.59 5.64
C PRO A 37 -3.44 -8.57 4.86
N ALA A 38 -3.37 -8.75 3.53
CA ALA A 38 -2.96 -7.72 2.60
C ALA A 38 -4.18 -6.89 2.19
N ILE A 39 -4.17 -5.61 2.51
CA ILE A 39 -5.26 -4.67 2.27
C ILE A 39 -4.84 -3.70 1.17
N SER A 40 -5.40 -3.85 -0.03
CA SER A 40 -5.21 -2.92 -1.14
C SER A 40 -6.44 -2.01 -1.27
N THR A 41 -6.29 -0.74 -0.94
CA THR A 41 -7.38 0.23 -1.09
C THR A 41 -7.78 0.40 -2.56
N GLY A 42 -6.82 0.33 -3.48
CA GLY A 42 -7.10 0.39 -4.90
C GLY A 42 -7.96 -0.79 -5.40
N ASP A 43 -7.70 -2.00 -4.91
CA ASP A 43 -8.49 -3.18 -5.26
C ASP A 43 -9.89 -3.10 -4.65
N MET A 44 -10.01 -2.70 -3.38
CA MET A 44 -11.31 -2.46 -2.72
C MET A 44 -12.19 -1.48 -3.52
N LEU A 45 -11.61 -0.39 -4.00
CA LEU A 45 -12.35 0.59 -4.80
C LEU A 45 -12.73 0.03 -6.19
N ARG A 46 -11.84 -0.71 -6.85
CA ARG A 46 -12.14 -1.38 -8.13
C ARG A 46 -13.25 -2.42 -7.98
N GLU A 47 -13.24 -3.20 -6.93
CA GLU A 47 -14.31 -4.15 -6.60
C GLU A 47 -15.63 -3.43 -6.36
N ALA A 48 -15.62 -2.30 -5.66
CA ALA A 48 -16.81 -1.48 -5.44
C ALA A 48 -17.38 -0.92 -6.76
N VAL A 49 -16.53 -0.49 -7.69
CA VAL A 49 -16.93 -0.05 -9.04
C VAL A 49 -17.53 -1.21 -9.82
N ALA A 50 -16.86 -2.36 -9.86
CA ALA A 50 -17.33 -3.54 -10.58
C ALA A 50 -18.67 -4.05 -10.05
N ALA A 51 -18.89 -3.94 -8.74
CA ALA A 51 -20.16 -4.30 -8.09
C ALA A 51 -21.28 -3.25 -8.29
N GLY A 52 -20.98 -2.08 -8.86
CA GLY A 52 -21.94 -0.97 -9.00
C GLY A 52 -22.47 -0.42 -7.68
N SER A 53 -21.71 -0.58 -6.59
CA SER A 53 -22.09 -0.09 -5.27
C SER A 53 -22.14 1.44 -5.21
N ASP A 54 -22.74 2.01 -4.17
CA ASP A 54 -22.79 3.47 -4.00
C ASP A 54 -21.39 4.07 -3.87
N LEU A 55 -20.47 3.38 -3.19
CA LEU A 55 -19.06 3.75 -3.16
C LEU A 55 -18.46 3.71 -4.57
N GLY A 56 -18.67 2.62 -5.31
CA GLY A 56 -18.18 2.46 -6.68
C GLY A 56 -18.60 3.59 -7.59
N LYS A 57 -19.90 3.93 -7.60
CA LYS A 57 -20.44 5.04 -8.41
C LYS A 57 -19.81 6.40 -8.08
N ARG A 58 -19.46 6.63 -6.80
CA ARG A 58 -18.84 7.89 -6.34
C ARG A 58 -17.38 8.01 -6.80
N VAL A 59 -16.65 6.91 -6.95
CA VAL A 59 -15.21 6.92 -7.19
C VAL A 59 -14.81 6.58 -8.63
N GLU A 60 -15.71 5.99 -9.43
CA GLU A 60 -15.43 5.48 -10.78
C GLU A 60 -14.75 6.52 -11.68
N GLY A 61 -15.33 7.72 -11.81
CA GLY A 61 -14.78 8.78 -12.67
C GLY A 61 -13.41 9.27 -12.20
N ILE A 62 -13.18 9.36 -10.89
CA ILE A 62 -11.91 9.79 -10.31
C ILE A 62 -10.84 8.73 -10.61
N MET A 63 -11.15 7.46 -10.43
CA MET A 63 -10.21 6.37 -10.68
C MET A 63 -9.88 6.22 -12.16
N ALA A 64 -10.88 6.37 -13.03
CA ALA A 64 -10.70 6.34 -14.49
C ALA A 64 -9.76 7.44 -14.98
N ALA A 65 -9.81 8.63 -14.36
CA ALA A 65 -8.91 9.74 -14.65
C ALA A 65 -7.51 9.63 -13.98
N GLY A 66 -7.26 8.60 -13.17
CA GLY A 66 -6.00 8.41 -12.44
C GLY A 66 -5.84 9.32 -11.21
N GLY A 67 -6.91 9.98 -10.77
CA GLY A 67 -6.93 10.87 -9.61
C GLY A 67 -6.95 10.14 -8.27
N LEU A 68 -6.90 10.92 -7.18
CA LEU A 68 -7.07 10.44 -5.82
C LEU A 68 -8.51 10.69 -5.35
N VAL A 69 -9.06 9.69 -4.69
CA VAL A 69 -10.34 9.80 -4.00
C VAL A 69 -10.18 10.72 -2.79
N ASP A 70 -11.25 11.45 -2.45
CA ASP A 70 -11.31 12.38 -1.33
C ASP A 70 -10.81 11.76 -0.01
N ASP A 71 -10.05 12.55 0.76
CA ASP A 71 -9.41 12.10 2.00
C ASP A 71 -10.41 11.64 3.06
N ALA A 72 -11.58 12.29 3.16
CA ALA A 72 -12.59 11.93 4.15
C ALA A 72 -13.25 10.59 3.80
N LEU A 73 -13.59 10.40 2.52
CA LEU A 73 -14.13 9.12 2.05
C LEU A 73 -13.13 7.98 2.21
N MET A 74 -11.86 8.22 1.90
CA MET A 74 -10.82 7.20 2.11
C MET A 74 -10.61 6.88 3.58
N ALA A 75 -10.74 7.87 4.48
CA ALA A 75 -10.68 7.64 5.92
C ALA A 75 -11.77 6.70 6.42
N GLU A 76 -13.01 6.85 5.92
CA GLU A 76 -14.13 5.95 6.24
C GLU A 76 -13.84 4.53 5.76
N VAL A 77 -13.46 4.37 4.48
CA VAL A 77 -13.16 3.06 3.88
C VAL A 77 -12.05 2.33 4.65
N VAL A 78 -10.98 3.04 5.00
CA VAL A 78 -9.84 2.45 5.72
C VAL A 78 -10.21 2.13 7.17
N ARG A 79 -10.91 3.03 7.87
CA ARG A 79 -11.37 2.78 9.24
C ARG A 79 -12.24 1.52 9.32
N ASP A 80 -13.22 1.39 8.45
CA ASP A 80 -14.11 0.24 8.40
C ASP A 80 -13.35 -1.05 8.11
N ARG A 81 -12.35 -0.99 7.22
CA ARG A 81 -11.53 -2.17 6.89
C ARG A 81 -10.62 -2.59 8.06
N LEU A 82 -9.96 -1.63 8.71
CA LEU A 82 -9.06 -1.90 9.84
C LEU A 82 -9.80 -2.32 11.12
N ALA A 83 -11.10 -2.00 11.24
CA ALA A 83 -11.94 -2.44 12.36
C ALA A 83 -12.30 -3.93 12.30
N LYS A 84 -12.13 -4.59 11.15
CA LYS A 84 -12.40 -6.03 11.01
C LYS A 84 -11.44 -6.86 11.85
N ALA A 85 -11.94 -8.00 12.35
CA ALA A 85 -11.20 -8.84 13.28
C ALA A 85 -9.85 -9.35 12.73
N ASP A 86 -9.78 -9.63 11.43
CA ASP A 86 -8.58 -10.13 10.76
C ASP A 86 -7.41 -9.12 10.72
N ALA A 87 -7.71 -7.81 10.83
CA ALA A 87 -6.69 -6.75 10.79
C ALA A 87 -6.20 -6.31 12.19
N ARG A 88 -6.78 -6.83 13.27
CA ARG A 88 -6.45 -6.37 14.63
C ARG A 88 -5.02 -6.67 15.05
N GLU A 89 -4.54 -7.87 14.76
CA GLU A 89 -3.19 -8.29 15.16
C GLU A 89 -2.11 -7.68 14.25
N GLY A 90 -2.40 -7.54 12.96
CA GLY A 90 -1.49 -6.99 11.97
C GLY A 90 -2.16 -6.81 10.62
N PHE A 91 -1.53 -6.08 9.74
CA PHE A 91 -1.98 -5.88 8.37
C PHE A 91 -0.87 -5.33 7.47
N LEU A 92 -1.03 -5.52 6.19
CA LEU A 92 -0.27 -4.81 5.16
C LEU A 92 -1.23 -3.89 4.41
N LEU A 93 -0.93 -2.60 4.39
CA LEU A 93 -1.78 -1.59 3.77
C LEU A 93 -1.10 -1.03 2.52
N ASP A 94 -1.65 -1.30 1.35
CA ASP A 94 -1.22 -0.78 0.05
C ASP A 94 -2.22 0.22 -0.50
N GLY A 95 -1.72 1.36 -0.99
CA GLY A 95 -2.51 2.39 -1.60
C GLY A 95 -3.09 3.44 -0.64
N TYR A 96 -2.79 3.37 0.64
CA TYR A 96 -3.12 4.36 1.67
C TYR A 96 -2.04 4.34 2.76
N PRO A 97 -1.60 5.52 3.29
CA PRO A 97 -1.99 6.87 2.89
C PRO A 97 -1.32 7.29 1.57
N ARG A 98 -1.92 8.26 0.87
CA ARG A 98 -1.37 8.90 -0.33
C ARG A 98 -1.15 10.41 -0.19
N THR A 99 -1.62 10.98 0.91
CA THR A 99 -1.46 12.41 1.23
C THR A 99 -1.06 12.58 2.69
N SER A 100 -0.47 13.74 3.04
CA SER A 100 -0.12 14.03 4.43
C SER A 100 -1.33 14.07 5.37
N PRO A 101 -2.50 14.62 4.99
CA PRO A 101 -3.71 14.47 5.80
C PRO A 101 -4.12 13.02 6.04
N GLN A 102 -4.04 12.16 5.02
CA GLN A 102 -4.35 10.74 5.16
C GLN A 102 -3.37 10.02 6.11
N ALA A 103 -2.07 10.37 6.09
CA ALA A 103 -1.10 9.80 7.01
C ALA A 103 -1.43 10.13 8.47
N LYS A 104 -1.78 11.38 8.76
CA LYS A 104 -2.23 11.81 10.09
C LYS A 104 -3.53 11.11 10.52
N THR A 105 -4.46 10.96 9.59
CA THR A 105 -5.73 10.25 9.84
C THR A 105 -5.46 8.78 10.17
N LEU A 106 -4.56 8.11 9.45
CA LEU A 106 -4.18 6.72 9.76
C LEU A 106 -3.57 6.60 11.16
N GLU A 107 -2.67 7.51 11.53
CA GLU A 107 -2.11 7.54 12.89
C GLU A 107 -3.22 7.68 13.93
N GLY A 108 -4.20 8.59 13.72
CA GLY A 108 -5.35 8.76 14.62
C GLY A 108 -6.19 7.48 14.74
N ILE A 109 -6.55 6.84 13.62
CA ILE A 109 -7.30 5.57 13.61
C ILE A 109 -6.59 4.50 14.44
N LEU A 110 -5.27 4.39 14.30
CA LEU A 110 -4.49 3.40 15.03
C LEU A 110 -4.37 3.73 16.52
N VAL A 111 -4.16 5.00 16.86
CA VAL A 111 -4.10 5.46 18.26
C VAL A 111 -5.43 5.22 18.97
N ASP A 112 -6.57 5.52 18.33
CA ASP A 112 -7.91 5.26 18.88
C ASP A 112 -8.15 3.77 19.15
N ALA A 113 -7.49 2.88 18.36
CA ALA A 113 -7.51 1.44 18.56
C ALA A 113 -6.42 0.93 19.54
N GLY A 114 -5.63 1.82 20.17
CA GLY A 114 -4.51 1.45 21.02
C GLY A 114 -3.33 0.81 20.27
N GLN A 115 -3.18 1.16 18.99
CA GLN A 115 -2.22 0.56 18.06
C GLN A 115 -1.27 1.62 17.46
N ARG A 116 -0.23 1.15 16.77
CA ARG A 116 0.69 1.98 16.00
C ARG A 116 1.25 1.22 14.81
N LEU A 117 1.77 1.92 13.80
CA LEU A 117 2.55 1.32 12.73
C LEU A 117 3.87 0.77 13.26
N ASP A 118 4.27 -0.38 12.74
CA ASP A 118 5.60 -0.96 12.99
C ASP A 118 6.62 -0.46 11.97
N ALA A 119 6.23 -0.33 10.70
CA ALA A 119 7.11 0.16 9.64
C ALA A 119 6.34 0.67 8.42
N VAL A 120 7.03 1.43 7.59
CA VAL A 120 6.61 1.82 6.24
C VAL A 120 7.70 1.36 5.27
N VAL A 121 7.36 0.46 4.37
CA VAL A 121 8.28 -0.05 3.34
C VAL A 121 8.07 0.75 2.07
N MET A 122 9.10 1.50 1.68
CA MET A 122 9.16 2.25 0.42
C MET A 122 9.85 1.41 -0.64
N VAL A 123 9.13 1.09 -1.72
CA VAL A 123 9.68 0.37 -2.87
C VAL A 123 9.99 1.38 -3.96
N ASP A 124 11.28 1.62 -4.23
CA ASP A 124 11.75 2.57 -5.22
C ASP A 124 12.08 1.88 -6.54
N VAL A 125 11.65 2.50 -7.66
CA VAL A 125 11.86 1.98 -9.02
C VAL A 125 11.97 3.14 -10.00
N PRO A 126 12.89 3.09 -10.98
CA PRO A 126 13.00 4.12 -12.02
C PRO A 126 11.71 4.31 -12.82
N VAL A 127 11.42 5.57 -13.19
CA VAL A 127 10.14 5.96 -13.83
C VAL A 127 9.85 5.17 -15.11
N ASP A 128 10.85 4.98 -15.97
CA ASP A 128 10.67 4.25 -17.23
C ASP A 128 10.25 2.79 -17.01
N GLU A 129 10.80 2.17 -15.99
CA GLU A 129 10.43 0.82 -15.59
C GLU A 129 9.01 0.76 -15.01
N LEU A 130 8.60 1.78 -14.25
CA LEU A 130 7.24 1.90 -13.70
C LEU A 130 6.18 1.95 -14.80
N VAL A 131 6.42 2.74 -15.85
CA VAL A 131 5.51 2.84 -17.01
C VAL A 131 5.43 1.49 -17.72
N ARG A 132 6.57 0.87 -18.00
CA ARG A 132 6.64 -0.45 -18.63
C ARG A 132 5.88 -1.52 -17.84
N ARG A 133 6.11 -1.60 -16.53
CA ARG A 133 5.43 -2.57 -15.64
C ARG A 133 3.92 -2.34 -15.57
N SER A 134 3.50 -1.08 -15.55
CA SER A 134 2.08 -0.73 -15.49
C SER A 134 1.35 -1.13 -16.78
N LEU A 135 1.94 -0.89 -17.94
CA LEU A 135 1.40 -1.32 -19.23
C LEU A 135 1.29 -2.84 -19.33
N LEU A 136 2.32 -3.56 -18.89
CA LEU A 136 2.34 -5.03 -18.91
C LEU A 136 1.28 -5.64 -17.97
N ARG A 137 0.94 -4.96 -16.88
CA ARG A 137 -0.10 -5.41 -15.94
C ARG A 137 -1.48 -5.47 -16.57
N GLY A 138 -1.78 -4.57 -17.52
CA GLY A 138 -2.98 -4.62 -18.34
C GLY A 138 -4.30 -4.46 -17.61
N ARG A 139 -4.37 -3.64 -16.56
CA ARG A 139 -5.64 -3.28 -15.91
C ARG A 139 -6.50 -2.46 -16.87
N ALA A 140 -7.82 -2.57 -16.75
CA ALA A 140 -8.77 -1.82 -17.59
C ALA A 140 -8.55 -0.28 -17.53
N ASP A 141 -8.01 0.20 -16.41
CA ASP A 141 -7.69 1.60 -16.13
C ASP A 141 -6.20 1.94 -16.34
N ASP A 142 -5.42 1.13 -17.07
CA ASP A 142 -3.98 1.30 -17.32
C ASP A 142 -3.70 1.79 -18.77
N SER A 143 -4.38 2.84 -19.25
CA SER A 143 -3.90 3.55 -20.44
C SER A 143 -2.60 4.31 -20.13
N GLU A 144 -1.76 4.57 -21.16
CA GLU A 144 -0.49 5.29 -20.96
C GLU A 144 -0.72 6.68 -20.34
N GLU A 145 -1.76 7.37 -20.77
CA GLU A 145 -2.14 8.68 -20.23
C GLU A 145 -2.47 8.59 -18.73
N VAL A 146 -3.30 7.63 -18.33
CA VAL A 146 -3.67 7.42 -16.92
C VAL A 146 -2.47 6.98 -16.09
N ILE A 147 -1.58 6.15 -16.63
CA ILE A 147 -0.34 5.76 -15.95
C ILE A 147 0.54 6.99 -15.67
N ARG A 148 0.75 7.85 -16.67
CA ARG A 148 1.54 9.08 -16.52
C ARG A 148 0.91 10.06 -15.54
N GLU A 149 -0.41 10.21 -15.57
CA GLU A 149 -1.15 11.03 -14.59
C GLU A 149 -0.97 10.48 -13.16
N ARG A 150 -1.08 9.19 -12.96
CA ARG A 150 -0.82 8.56 -11.65
C ARG A 150 0.61 8.79 -11.16
N GLN A 151 1.61 8.77 -12.04
CA GLN A 151 2.99 9.08 -11.67
C GLN A 151 3.14 10.56 -11.26
N ARG A 152 2.47 11.48 -11.96
CA ARG A 152 2.45 12.91 -11.62
C ARG A 152 1.82 13.12 -10.24
N VAL A 153 0.63 12.55 -10.02
CA VAL A 153 -0.11 12.64 -8.75
C VAL A 153 0.71 12.03 -7.60
N TYR A 154 1.39 10.90 -7.83
CA TYR A 154 2.27 10.29 -6.84
C TYR A 154 3.37 11.26 -6.41
N ARG A 155 4.11 11.86 -7.35
CA ARG A 155 5.20 12.79 -7.04
C ARG A 155 4.71 14.02 -6.27
N GLU A 156 3.57 14.56 -6.64
CA GLU A 156 3.05 15.78 -6.02
C GLU A 156 2.43 15.54 -4.63
N LYS A 157 1.73 14.42 -4.44
CA LYS A 157 0.89 14.18 -3.27
C LYS A 157 1.43 13.14 -2.31
N THR A 158 2.10 12.11 -2.82
CA THR A 158 2.48 10.91 -2.05
C THR A 158 3.97 10.88 -1.72
N GLU A 159 4.83 11.28 -2.63
CA GLU A 159 6.28 11.31 -2.40
C GLU A 159 6.71 12.09 -1.15
N PRO A 160 6.06 13.21 -0.77
CA PRO A 160 6.36 13.92 0.49
C PRO A 160 6.21 13.04 1.75
N LEU A 161 5.44 11.95 1.69
CA LEU A 161 5.32 11.00 2.80
C LEU A 161 6.62 10.26 3.12
N ILE A 162 7.55 10.19 2.19
CA ILE A 162 8.90 9.61 2.41
C ILE A 162 9.59 10.38 3.55
N GLY A 163 9.64 11.71 3.47
CA GLY A 163 10.17 12.57 4.53
C GLY A 163 9.41 12.41 5.84
N TYR A 164 8.08 12.44 5.76
CA TYR A 164 7.19 12.29 6.91
C TYR A 164 7.47 11.02 7.74
N TYR A 165 7.64 9.87 7.07
CA TYR A 165 7.90 8.60 7.75
C TYR A 165 9.37 8.40 8.11
N ARG A 166 10.31 9.00 7.35
CA ARG A 166 11.74 9.01 7.69
C ARG A 166 11.99 9.73 9.01
N GLU A 167 11.42 10.90 9.21
CA GLU A 167 11.52 11.68 10.46
C GLU A 167 10.98 10.92 11.68
N ARG A 168 10.04 10.00 11.49
CA ARG A 168 9.46 9.13 12.53
C ARG A 168 10.23 7.83 12.75
N GLY A 169 11.30 7.57 12.01
CA GLY A 169 12.09 6.35 12.10
C GLY A 169 11.37 5.08 11.59
N LEU A 170 10.23 5.26 10.90
CA LEU A 170 9.39 4.16 10.41
C LEU A 170 9.79 3.68 9.01
N LEU A 171 10.48 4.50 8.22
CA LEU A 171 10.75 4.23 6.81
C LEU A 171 11.81 3.13 6.63
N ARG A 172 11.54 2.22 5.69
CA ARG A 172 12.48 1.21 5.18
C ARG A 172 12.49 1.32 3.66
N GLU A 173 13.61 1.76 3.10
CA GLU A 173 13.77 1.98 1.65
C GLU A 173 14.33 0.73 1.00
N ILE A 174 13.67 0.24 -0.05
CA ILE A 174 13.98 -1.00 -0.76
C ILE A 174 14.16 -0.69 -2.24
N ASP A 175 15.23 -1.20 -2.83
CA ASP A 175 15.44 -1.15 -4.30
C ASP A 175 14.48 -2.15 -4.98
N GLY A 176 13.41 -1.63 -5.56
CA GLY A 176 12.41 -2.39 -6.31
C GLY A 176 12.81 -2.70 -7.75
N HIS A 177 13.98 -2.23 -8.21
CA HIS A 177 14.51 -2.49 -9.54
C HIS A 177 15.42 -3.74 -9.55
N GLN A 178 14.97 -4.78 -8.87
CA GLN A 178 15.61 -6.08 -8.73
C GLN A 178 14.61 -7.20 -9.04
N PRO A 179 15.04 -8.45 -9.22
CA PRO A 179 14.14 -9.61 -9.28
C PRO A 179 13.24 -9.69 -8.04
N VAL A 180 12.02 -10.20 -8.22
CA VAL A 180 11.01 -10.25 -7.14
C VAL A 180 11.56 -10.90 -5.87
N GLU A 181 12.28 -12.00 -6.00
CA GLU A 181 12.86 -12.76 -4.90
C GLU A 181 13.88 -11.92 -4.11
N THR A 182 14.70 -11.14 -4.82
CA THR A 182 15.68 -10.23 -4.22
C THR A 182 14.97 -9.11 -3.44
N VAL A 183 13.96 -8.50 -4.04
CA VAL A 183 13.15 -7.47 -3.36
C VAL A 183 12.48 -8.04 -2.12
N THR A 184 11.91 -9.25 -2.22
CA THR A 184 11.26 -9.93 -1.10
C THR A 184 12.24 -10.18 0.04
N ALA A 185 13.45 -10.67 -0.27
CA ALA A 185 14.49 -10.89 0.75
C ALA A 185 14.90 -9.59 1.44
N GLN A 186 15.05 -8.49 0.69
CA GLN A 186 15.32 -7.16 1.25
C GLN A 186 14.20 -6.68 2.17
N VAL A 187 12.93 -6.84 1.75
CA VAL A 187 11.77 -6.47 2.59
C VAL A 187 11.75 -7.27 3.89
N PHE A 188 11.95 -8.58 3.82
CA PHE A 188 11.95 -9.44 4.99
C PHE A 188 13.10 -9.08 5.95
N ALA A 189 14.30 -8.87 5.43
CA ALA A 189 15.45 -8.44 6.23
C ALA A 189 15.24 -7.07 6.89
N ALA A 190 14.69 -6.10 6.15
CA ALA A 190 14.41 -4.76 6.67
C ALA A 190 13.35 -4.74 7.78
N LEU A 191 12.46 -5.74 7.82
CA LEU A 191 11.43 -5.91 8.84
C LEU A 191 11.81 -6.89 9.95
N GLY A 192 12.96 -7.57 9.84
CA GLY A 192 13.39 -8.58 10.81
C GLY A 192 12.52 -9.83 10.82
N VAL A 193 11.99 -10.24 9.65
CA VAL A 193 11.09 -11.39 9.48
C VAL A 193 11.64 -12.45 8.52
N ALA A 194 12.94 -12.36 8.26
CA ALA A 194 13.68 -13.27 7.38
C ALA A 194 13.72 -14.71 7.90
#